data_69d094f2dd70e2dc3a57f86e36dfcf93
#
_entry.id   69d094f2dd70e2dc3a57f86e36dfcf93
#
_cell.length_a   1.000
_cell.length_b   1.000
_cell.length_c   1.000
_cell.angle_alpha   90.00
_cell.angle_beta   90.00
_cell.angle_gamma   90.00
#
_symmetry.space_group_name_H-M   'P 1'
#
loop_
_entity.id
_entity.type
_entity.pdbx_description
1 polymer ?
#
loop_
_entity_poly.entity_id
_entity_poly.type
_entity_poly.pdbx_seq_one_letter_code
_entity_poly.pdbx_strand_id
1 'polypeptide(L)'
;MNISKTASTQGLELYHAIWELVGVTFFDKSRLANWSSWEHKFDELIDNEESALRYADEMLASLNDTYTERLIAPSTFVSPSSADDLPAADGKSADAATSPTAVDKPDEKPTDVMSALTPSKIGYLRISSFDREDIVELVEAAVAKIANCEGVILDLRGNSGGRMHQAMECCGFFLDQGLLATLKFRHEEGVKIRQYFLNEDQFFLTDEVHGGSSNGITKLPTDLYKRRAPLLFGKPLVILLNRRTASASEMMICALVQNGIAGRVHMVGSAATAGKGIGQADYELFEGKVKLRVTRCHWFAPGGEWLGDCGQTERNAIEPETLVDGDTGPEALKVAADELRKMLCANEASGDTSSDAPGSAPTDSHSAAPAIAN
;
A
#
# COMPACT_ATOMS: atom_id res chain seq x y z
N MET A 1 10.57 36.00 36.11
CA MET A 1 11.77 35.55 35.33
C MET A 1 11.89 34.05 35.17
N ASN A 2 11.15 33.20 35.90
CA ASN A 2 11.28 31.72 35.77
C ASN A 2 10.45 31.09 34.65
N ILE A 3 9.34 31.69 34.23
CA ILE A 3 8.44 31.07 33.21
C ILE A 3 9.10 31.04 31.82
N SER A 4 9.80 32.12 31.44
CA SER A 4 10.48 32.21 30.13
C SER A 4 11.62 31.18 29.97
N LYS A 5 12.41 30.90 31.03
CA LYS A 5 13.47 29.91 30.99
C LYS A 5 12.94 28.47 30.83
N THR A 6 11.84 28.15 31.49
CA THR A 6 11.23 26.81 31.43
C THR A 6 10.63 26.54 30.05
N ALA A 7 9.95 27.54 29.46
CA ALA A 7 9.36 27.45 28.13
C ALA A 7 10.45 27.25 27.02
N SER A 8 11.57 27.98 27.12
CA SER A 8 12.70 27.83 26.22
C SER A 8 13.35 26.42 26.33
N THR A 9 13.47 25.90 27.56
CA THR A 9 14.04 24.55 27.76
C THR A 9 13.15 23.47 27.14
N GLN A 10 11.81 23.54 27.31
CA GLN A 10 10.88 22.58 26.72
C GLN A 10 10.86 22.65 25.18
N GLY A 11 10.96 23.87 24.63
CA GLY A 11 11.06 24.05 23.17
C GLY A 11 12.33 23.41 22.60
N LEU A 12 13.48 23.61 23.26
CA LEU A 12 14.75 23.02 22.86
C LEU A 12 14.70 21.48 22.92
N GLU A 13 14.20 20.91 24.02
CA GLU A 13 14.02 19.46 24.16
C GLU A 13 13.16 18.89 23.04
N LEU A 14 12.09 19.59 22.68
CA LEU A 14 11.19 19.18 21.61
C LEU A 14 11.89 19.18 20.22
N TYR A 15 12.60 20.27 19.91
CA TYR A 15 13.34 20.39 18.65
C TYR A 15 14.41 19.28 18.52
N HIS A 16 15.21 19.07 19.55
CA HIS A 16 16.26 18.06 19.56
C HIS A 16 15.70 16.64 19.50
N ALA A 17 14.56 16.37 20.16
CA ALA A 17 13.91 15.06 20.07
C ALA A 17 13.39 14.74 18.65
N ILE A 18 12.88 15.74 17.92
CA ILE A 18 12.50 15.61 16.52
C ILE A 18 13.74 15.34 15.65
N TRP A 19 14.81 16.12 15.85
CA TRP A 19 16.07 15.96 15.14
C TRP A 19 16.64 14.54 15.34
N GLU A 20 16.72 14.06 16.57
CA GLU A 20 17.25 12.74 16.92
C GLU A 20 16.39 11.63 16.29
N LEU A 21 15.06 11.68 16.48
CA LEU A 21 14.13 10.69 15.94
C LEU A 21 14.30 10.54 14.44
N VAL A 22 14.27 11.64 13.70
CA VAL A 22 14.39 11.62 12.23
C VAL A 22 15.79 11.18 11.82
N GLY A 23 16.82 11.65 12.49
CA GLY A 23 18.22 11.26 12.27
C GLY A 23 18.46 9.74 12.34
N VAL A 24 17.76 9.02 13.24
CA VAL A 24 17.87 7.56 13.38
C VAL A 24 16.88 6.80 12.51
N THR A 25 15.70 7.38 12.21
CA THR A 25 14.59 6.62 11.64
C THR A 25 14.38 6.86 10.15
N PHE A 26 14.71 8.05 9.62
CA PHE A 26 14.52 8.38 8.22
C PHE A 26 15.35 7.45 7.32
N PHE A 27 14.73 6.90 6.27
CA PHE A 27 15.32 5.82 5.47
C PHE A 27 16.52 6.29 4.63
N ASP A 28 16.39 7.40 3.89
CA ASP A 28 17.39 7.83 2.91
C ASP A 28 18.55 8.59 3.56
N LYS A 29 19.65 7.88 3.82
CA LYS A 29 20.87 8.47 4.38
C LYS A 29 21.46 9.58 3.50
N SER A 30 21.25 9.56 2.20
CA SER A 30 21.85 10.57 1.31
C SER A 30 21.25 11.96 1.58
N ARG A 31 19.97 12.03 1.92
CA ARG A 31 19.27 13.27 2.29
C ARG A 31 19.62 13.76 3.71
N LEU A 32 20.29 12.93 4.52
CA LEU A 32 20.81 13.27 5.84
C LEU A 32 22.27 13.74 5.82
N ALA A 33 22.87 13.97 4.67
CA ALA A 33 24.30 14.32 4.55
C ALA A 33 24.70 15.53 5.42
N ASN A 34 23.83 16.52 5.56
CA ASN A 34 24.06 17.72 6.38
C ASN A 34 23.22 17.74 7.66
N TRP A 35 22.67 16.60 8.09
CA TRP A 35 21.71 16.54 9.21
C TRP A 35 22.27 17.02 10.53
N SER A 36 23.54 16.74 10.83
CA SER A 36 24.19 17.21 12.04
C SER A 36 24.27 18.74 12.16
N SER A 37 24.25 19.47 11.05
CA SER A 37 24.25 20.93 11.10
C SER A 37 22.95 21.55 11.60
N TRP A 38 21.88 20.76 11.66
CA TRP A 38 20.57 21.21 12.15
C TRP A 38 20.44 21.07 13.68
N GLU A 39 21.24 20.23 14.34
CA GLU A 39 21.11 19.91 15.76
C GLU A 39 21.01 21.15 16.64
N HIS A 40 21.95 22.09 16.50
CA HIS A 40 22.03 23.30 17.31
C HIS A 40 21.78 24.60 16.52
N LYS A 41 21.29 24.49 15.30
CA LYS A 41 21.15 25.64 14.37
C LYS A 41 20.26 26.76 14.93
N PHE A 42 19.23 26.40 15.69
CA PHE A 42 18.21 27.32 16.18
C PHE A 42 18.15 27.45 17.70
N ASP A 43 19.12 26.92 18.45
CA ASP A 43 19.10 26.91 19.91
C ASP A 43 18.92 28.31 20.53
N GLU A 44 19.55 29.31 19.96
CA GLU A 44 19.43 30.72 20.41
C GLU A 44 18.12 31.41 20.02
N LEU A 45 17.38 30.84 19.07
CA LEU A 45 16.14 31.39 18.49
C LEU A 45 14.89 30.68 19.02
N ILE A 46 15.04 29.54 19.69
CA ILE A 46 13.94 28.79 20.29
C ILE A 46 13.63 29.34 21.67
N ASP A 47 12.49 30.03 21.80
CA ASP A 47 12.03 30.64 23.04
C ASP A 47 10.81 29.94 23.65
N ASN A 48 10.12 29.08 22.88
CA ASN A 48 8.95 28.32 23.29
C ASN A 48 8.69 27.12 22.34
N GLU A 49 7.65 26.31 22.65
CA GLU A 49 7.26 25.15 21.84
C GLU A 49 6.84 25.54 20.40
N GLU A 50 6.18 26.69 20.21
CA GLU A 50 5.73 27.15 18.89
C GLU A 50 6.91 27.47 17.96
N SER A 51 7.90 28.21 18.48
CA SER A 51 9.15 28.48 17.72
C SER A 51 9.93 27.20 17.42
N ALA A 52 9.98 26.26 18.37
CA ALA A 52 10.60 24.96 18.20
C ALA A 52 9.95 24.16 17.06
N LEU A 53 8.62 24.10 17.02
CA LEU A 53 7.87 23.40 15.97
C LEU A 53 8.05 24.05 14.60
N ARG A 54 8.07 25.37 14.52
CA ARG A 54 8.33 26.11 13.28
C ARG A 54 9.73 25.80 12.72
N TYR A 55 10.75 25.78 13.57
CA TYR A 55 12.12 25.46 13.13
C TYR A 55 12.29 23.97 12.86
N ALA A 56 11.53 23.08 13.52
CA ALA A 56 11.48 21.67 13.17
C ALA A 56 10.87 21.46 11.77
N ASP A 57 9.80 22.19 11.43
CA ASP A 57 9.21 22.13 10.08
C ASP A 57 10.22 22.59 9.00
N GLU A 58 11.05 23.62 9.28
CA GLU A 58 12.13 24.05 8.39
C GLU A 58 13.21 22.96 8.22
N MET A 59 13.58 22.32 9.33
CA MET A 59 14.53 21.21 9.34
C MET A 59 13.99 20.01 8.54
N LEU A 60 12.73 19.61 8.73
CA LEU A 60 12.09 18.51 8.00
C LEU A 60 12.03 18.80 6.50
N ALA A 61 11.69 20.03 6.12
CA ALA A 61 11.65 20.45 4.72
C ALA A 61 13.01 20.31 4.00
N SER A 62 14.14 20.37 4.75
CA SER A 62 15.47 20.18 4.17
C SER A 62 15.73 18.75 3.64
N LEU A 63 14.93 17.78 4.05
CA LEU A 63 14.99 16.41 3.55
C LEU A 63 14.51 16.28 2.09
N ASN A 64 13.77 17.27 1.57
CA ASN A 64 13.09 17.18 0.28
C ASN A 64 12.22 15.91 0.16
N ASP A 65 11.60 15.51 1.27
CA ASP A 65 10.67 14.38 1.33
C ASP A 65 9.30 14.88 1.80
N THR A 66 8.34 14.95 0.90
CA THR A 66 6.98 15.43 1.17
C THR A 66 6.17 14.49 2.06
N TYR A 67 6.69 13.29 2.34
CA TYR A 67 6.05 12.27 3.18
C TYR A 67 6.63 12.19 4.60
N THR A 68 7.70 12.98 4.87
CA THR A 68 8.24 13.17 6.23
C THR A 68 7.81 14.53 6.73
N GLU A 69 6.83 14.54 7.64
CA GLU A 69 6.15 15.75 8.07
C GLU A 69 5.66 15.65 9.52
N ARG A 70 5.39 16.81 10.11
CA ARG A 70 4.66 16.89 11.37
C ARG A 70 3.16 16.85 11.10
N LEU A 71 2.45 15.89 11.69
CA LEU A 71 1.02 15.76 11.57
C LEU A 71 0.36 16.80 12.51
N ILE A 72 -0.24 17.81 11.92
CA ILE A 72 -1.03 18.80 12.66
C ILE A 72 -2.39 18.16 12.90
N ALA A 73 -2.82 18.08 14.18
CA ALA A 73 -4.19 17.68 14.50
C ALA A 73 -5.16 18.54 13.66
N PRO A 74 -6.19 17.96 13.03
CA PRO A 74 -7.13 18.75 12.26
C PRO A 74 -7.72 19.80 13.20
N SER A 75 -7.30 21.05 13.05
CA SER A 75 -8.05 22.17 13.59
C SER A 75 -9.44 22.05 12.98
N THR A 76 -10.50 22.36 13.71
CA THR A 76 -11.90 22.34 13.27
C THR A 76 -12.19 23.29 12.09
N PHE A 77 -11.20 23.52 11.24
CA PHE A 77 -11.32 24.21 9.97
C PHE A 77 -11.61 23.16 8.88
N VAL A 78 -12.80 23.27 8.35
CA VAL A 78 -13.25 22.61 7.11
C VAL A 78 -12.17 22.82 6.06
N SER A 79 -11.47 21.74 5.70
CA SER A 79 -10.58 21.76 4.54
C SER A 79 -11.41 22.07 3.31
N PRO A 80 -11.04 23.05 2.49
CA PRO A 80 -11.61 23.14 1.17
C PRO A 80 -11.19 21.89 0.40
N SER A 81 -12.16 21.13 -0.07
CA SER A 81 -11.95 20.07 -1.04
C SER A 81 -11.54 20.77 -2.36
N SER A 82 -10.26 20.89 -2.61
CA SER A 82 -9.76 21.42 -3.86
C SER A 82 -8.67 20.54 -4.45
N ALA A 83 -9.14 19.59 -5.24
CA ALA A 83 -8.37 19.06 -6.34
C ALA A 83 -9.04 19.43 -7.68
N ASP A 84 -9.62 20.64 -7.77
CA ASP A 84 -10.22 21.17 -9.00
C ASP A 84 -9.98 22.69 -9.04
N ASP A 85 -8.75 23.10 -9.39
CA ASP A 85 -8.47 24.43 -9.91
C ASP A 85 -7.38 24.37 -10.99
N LEU A 86 -7.83 24.03 -12.20
CA LEU A 86 -7.24 24.53 -13.45
C LEU A 86 -8.36 25.24 -14.22
N PRO A 87 -8.14 26.45 -14.75
CA PRO A 87 -9.20 27.29 -15.27
C PRO A 87 -9.76 26.74 -16.58
N ALA A 88 -11.07 26.47 -16.59
CA ALA A 88 -11.84 26.27 -17.84
C ALA A 88 -12.46 27.59 -18.26
N ALA A 89 -12.26 27.93 -19.52
CA ALA A 89 -12.85 29.08 -20.18
C ALA A 89 -14.36 28.94 -20.40
N ASP A 90 -15.03 30.02 -20.09
CA ASP A 90 -16.33 30.54 -20.57
C ASP A 90 -17.40 29.64 -21.20
N GLY A 91 -18.62 29.76 -20.63
CA GLY A 91 -19.84 29.50 -21.40
C GLY A 91 -21.14 29.22 -20.62
N LYS A 92 -21.77 30.28 -20.11
CA LYS A 92 -23.23 30.58 -19.96
C LYS A 92 -24.28 29.50 -19.64
N SER A 93 -24.95 29.77 -18.52
CA SER A 93 -26.39 30.01 -18.21
C SER A 93 -27.37 28.82 -18.08
N ALA A 94 -27.96 28.83 -16.84
CA ALA A 94 -29.39 28.71 -16.46
C ALA A 94 -30.13 27.39 -16.77
N ASP A 95 -30.57 26.68 -15.70
CA ASP A 95 -31.94 26.81 -15.19
C ASP A 95 -32.17 25.93 -13.95
N ALA A 96 -32.99 26.45 -13.05
CA ALA A 96 -33.37 25.81 -11.80
C ALA A 96 -34.44 24.74 -12.03
N ALA A 97 -34.26 23.56 -11.41
CA ALA A 97 -35.34 22.62 -11.19
C ALA A 97 -35.20 21.95 -9.82
N THR A 98 -36.23 22.13 -9.06
CA THR A 98 -36.57 21.69 -7.69
C THR A 98 -36.31 20.20 -7.43
N SER A 99 -35.55 19.90 -6.40
CA SER A 99 -35.34 18.54 -5.88
C SER A 99 -36.49 18.10 -4.97
N PRO A 100 -36.90 16.82 -4.98
CA PRO A 100 -37.73 16.27 -3.92
C PRO A 100 -36.86 15.87 -2.71
N THR A 101 -37.38 16.16 -1.53
CA THR A 101 -36.89 15.90 -0.21
C THR A 101 -36.39 14.46 -0.04
N ALA A 102 -35.09 14.32 0.20
CA ALA A 102 -34.49 13.07 0.65
C ALA A 102 -34.80 12.85 2.14
N VAL A 103 -35.36 11.69 2.44
CA VAL A 103 -35.52 11.18 3.80
C VAL A 103 -34.14 10.82 4.33
N ASP A 104 -33.74 11.47 5.43
CA ASP A 104 -32.53 11.17 6.19
C ASP A 104 -32.52 9.69 6.61
N LYS A 105 -31.65 8.89 5.98
CA LYS A 105 -31.18 7.63 6.53
C LYS A 105 -30.01 7.93 7.46
N PRO A 106 -29.90 7.24 8.62
CA PRO A 106 -28.76 7.45 9.53
C PRO A 106 -27.45 7.17 8.80
N ASP A 107 -26.44 8.02 9.05
CA ASP A 107 -25.08 7.94 8.51
C ASP A 107 -24.46 6.55 8.74
N GLU A 108 -24.65 5.62 7.83
CA GLU A 108 -23.78 4.47 7.71
C GLU A 108 -22.43 4.98 7.17
N LYS A 109 -21.40 4.97 8.00
CA LYS A 109 -20.02 5.17 7.55
C LYS A 109 -19.77 4.27 6.34
N PRO A 110 -19.22 4.79 5.24
CA PRO A 110 -18.94 3.96 4.07
C PRO A 110 -18.11 2.76 4.51
N THR A 111 -18.60 1.56 4.19
CA THR A 111 -17.92 0.30 4.52
C THR A 111 -16.66 0.19 3.67
N ASP A 112 -15.50 -0.02 4.33
CA ASP A 112 -14.22 -0.14 3.62
C ASP A 112 -14.15 -1.36 2.70
N VAL A 113 -15.04 -2.35 2.90
CA VAL A 113 -15.12 -3.57 2.09
C VAL A 113 -16.55 -3.78 1.61
N MET A 114 -16.71 -4.01 0.31
CA MET A 114 -17.99 -4.35 -0.32
C MET A 114 -17.81 -5.59 -1.20
N SER A 115 -18.80 -6.48 -1.22
CA SER A 115 -18.81 -7.63 -2.13
C SER A 115 -20.20 -7.88 -2.68
N ALA A 116 -20.24 -8.38 -3.91
CA ALA A 116 -21.46 -8.80 -4.59
C ALA A 116 -21.18 -10.00 -5.50
N LEU A 117 -22.16 -10.90 -5.65
CA LEU A 117 -22.13 -11.99 -6.60
C LEU A 117 -23.25 -11.80 -7.60
N THR A 118 -22.90 -11.73 -8.89
CA THR A 118 -23.89 -11.59 -9.97
C THR A 118 -24.57 -12.92 -10.26
N PRO A 119 -25.78 -12.93 -10.89
CA PRO A 119 -26.41 -14.15 -11.38
C PRO A 119 -25.54 -14.95 -12.37
N SER A 120 -24.64 -14.27 -13.11
CA SER A 120 -23.65 -14.87 -14.00
C SER A 120 -22.37 -15.31 -13.27
N LYS A 121 -22.41 -15.43 -11.94
CA LYS A 121 -21.32 -15.88 -11.09
C LYS A 121 -20.03 -15.04 -11.19
N ILE A 122 -20.13 -13.77 -11.52
CA ILE A 122 -19.02 -12.84 -11.39
C ILE A 122 -19.03 -12.29 -9.97
N GLY A 123 -17.94 -12.50 -9.25
CA GLY A 123 -17.69 -11.91 -7.95
C GLY A 123 -17.16 -10.49 -8.09
N TYR A 124 -17.68 -9.56 -7.30
CA TYR A 124 -17.14 -8.21 -7.13
C TYR A 124 -16.67 -8.04 -5.71
N LEU A 125 -15.45 -7.55 -5.53
CA LEU A 125 -14.86 -7.22 -4.24
C LEU A 125 -14.22 -5.83 -4.34
N ARG A 126 -14.69 -4.89 -3.53
CA ARG A 126 -14.07 -3.57 -3.38
C ARG A 126 -13.41 -3.48 -2.02
N ILE A 127 -12.18 -2.98 -2.00
CA ILE A 127 -11.43 -2.61 -0.79
C ILE A 127 -11.02 -1.16 -0.95
N SER A 128 -11.53 -0.26 -0.10
CA SER A 128 -11.30 1.18 -0.22
C SER A 128 -10.09 1.68 0.56
N SER A 129 -9.64 0.92 1.59
CA SER A 129 -8.46 1.23 2.41
C SER A 129 -7.96 -0.02 3.11
N PHE A 130 -6.66 -0.04 3.46
CA PHE A 130 -6.04 -1.04 4.34
C PHE A 130 -5.68 -0.48 5.72
N ASP A 131 -6.22 0.68 6.11
CA ASP A 131 -5.86 1.35 7.37
C ASP A 131 -6.44 0.67 8.62
N ARG A 132 -7.59 0.00 8.49
CA ARG A 132 -8.25 -0.68 9.61
C ARG A 132 -7.47 -1.88 10.11
N GLU A 133 -7.49 -2.11 11.41
CA GLU A 133 -6.86 -3.29 12.04
C GLU A 133 -7.58 -4.59 11.67
N ASP A 134 -8.92 -4.54 11.58
CA ASP A 134 -9.80 -5.67 11.27
C ASP A 134 -10.10 -5.81 9.77
N ILE A 135 -9.32 -5.18 8.88
CA ILE A 135 -9.59 -5.19 7.44
C ILE A 135 -9.53 -6.61 6.84
N VAL A 136 -8.64 -7.46 7.34
CA VAL A 136 -8.48 -8.83 6.84
C VAL A 136 -9.72 -9.67 7.14
N GLU A 137 -10.29 -9.55 8.33
CA GLU A 137 -11.54 -10.21 8.74
C GLU A 137 -12.74 -9.72 7.90
N LEU A 138 -12.79 -8.43 7.61
CA LEU A 138 -13.83 -7.86 6.73
C LEU A 138 -13.71 -8.38 5.30
N VAL A 139 -12.49 -8.47 4.77
CA VAL A 139 -12.21 -9.03 3.45
C VAL A 139 -12.55 -10.53 3.43
N GLU A 140 -12.16 -11.30 4.46
CA GLU A 140 -12.51 -12.73 4.58
C GLU A 140 -14.02 -12.94 4.53
N ALA A 141 -14.78 -12.18 5.32
CA ALA A 141 -16.25 -12.25 5.32
C ALA A 141 -16.87 -11.87 3.96
N ALA A 142 -16.25 -10.93 3.23
CA ALA A 142 -16.68 -10.52 1.90
C ALA A 142 -16.35 -11.59 0.84
N VAL A 143 -15.14 -12.16 0.90
CA VAL A 143 -14.66 -13.25 0.03
C VAL A 143 -15.52 -14.50 0.18
N ALA A 144 -15.88 -14.86 1.42
CA ALA A 144 -16.76 -16.00 1.67
C ALA A 144 -18.13 -15.90 0.93
N LYS A 145 -18.68 -14.68 0.80
CA LYS A 145 -19.96 -14.44 0.09
C LYS A 145 -19.85 -14.66 -1.42
N ILE A 146 -18.67 -14.49 -1.99
CA ILE A 146 -18.41 -14.62 -3.43
C ILE A 146 -17.58 -15.86 -3.78
N ALA A 147 -17.31 -16.75 -2.81
CA ALA A 147 -16.44 -17.91 -3.02
C ALA A 147 -16.88 -18.84 -4.18
N ASN A 148 -18.19 -18.88 -4.50
CA ASN A 148 -18.75 -19.67 -5.59
C ASN A 148 -18.71 -18.95 -6.96
N CYS A 149 -18.02 -17.81 -7.09
CA CYS A 149 -17.86 -17.12 -8.37
C CYS A 149 -16.96 -17.91 -9.33
N GLU A 150 -17.12 -17.66 -10.62
CA GLU A 150 -16.26 -18.22 -11.67
C GLU A 150 -15.06 -17.32 -11.98
N GLY A 151 -15.19 -16.01 -11.71
CA GLY A 151 -14.12 -15.02 -11.80
C GLY A 151 -14.42 -13.81 -10.92
N VAL A 152 -13.41 -12.97 -10.66
CA VAL A 152 -13.47 -11.88 -9.70
C VAL A 152 -13.06 -10.55 -10.32
N ILE A 153 -13.79 -9.49 -9.98
CA ILE A 153 -13.40 -8.10 -10.18
C ILE A 153 -12.97 -7.56 -8.80
N LEU A 154 -11.68 -7.26 -8.63
CA LEU A 154 -11.11 -6.61 -7.44
C LEU A 154 -11.01 -5.10 -7.70
N ASP A 155 -11.82 -4.29 -7.02
CA ASP A 155 -11.83 -2.85 -7.17
C ASP A 155 -10.98 -2.15 -6.10
N LEU A 156 -9.81 -1.68 -6.52
CA LEU A 156 -8.86 -0.90 -5.70
C LEU A 156 -8.82 0.57 -6.12
N ARG A 157 -9.75 1.04 -6.94
CA ARG A 157 -9.81 2.45 -7.34
C ARG A 157 -10.01 3.34 -6.12
N GLY A 158 -9.15 4.36 -5.99
CA GLY A 158 -9.17 5.30 -4.86
C GLY A 158 -8.60 4.75 -3.56
N ASN A 159 -8.12 3.51 -3.51
CA ASN A 159 -7.45 2.95 -2.34
C ASN A 159 -6.00 3.44 -2.27
N SER A 160 -5.74 4.39 -1.38
CA SER A 160 -4.40 5.00 -1.19
C SER A 160 -3.41 4.10 -0.42
N GLY A 161 -3.80 2.88 -0.08
CA GLY A 161 -2.99 1.94 0.69
C GLY A 161 -3.44 1.80 2.14
N GLY A 162 -2.49 1.85 3.05
CA GLY A 162 -2.68 1.65 4.48
C GLY A 162 -1.65 0.67 5.04
N ARG A 163 -2.08 -0.23 5.92
CA ARG A 163 -1.19 -1.19 6.60
C ARG A 163 -0.70 -2.26 5.62
N MET A 164 0.60 -2.28 5.36
CA MET A 164 1.25 -3.21 4.41
C MET A 164 1.05 -4.68 4.80
N HIS A 165 1.13 -4.99 6.11
CA HIS A 165 0.92 -6.35 6.61
C HIS A 165 -0.47 -6.89 6.24
N GLN A 166 -1.52 -6.10 6.47
CA GLN A 166 -2.90 -6.47 6.16
C GLN A 166 -3.12 -6.67 4.66
N ALA A 167 -2.56 -5.79 3.83
CA ALA A 167 -2.64 -5.94 2.37
C ALA A 167 -1.96 -7.22 1.89
N MET A 168 -0.80 -7.56 2.46
CA MET A 168 -0.08 -8.80 2.12
C MET A 168 -0.82 -10.04 2.62
N GLU A 169 -1.41 -10.01 3.82
CA GLU A 169 -2.25 -11.12 4.31
C GLU A 169 -3.47 -11.32 3.41
N CYS A 170 -4.10 -10.25 2.91
CA CYS A 170 -5.22 -10.35 1.95
C CYS A 170 -4.83 -11.02 0.63
N CYS A 171 -3.56 -11.00 0.21
CA CYS A 171 -3.12 -11.75 -0.97
C CYS A 171 -3.37 -13.25 -0.83
N GLY A 172 -3.39 -13.78 0.41
CA GLY A 172 -3.64 -15.18 0.71
C GLY A 172 -5.01 -15.70 0.26
N PHE A 173 -6.00 -14.83 0.00
CA PHE A 173 -7.29 -15.24 -0.56
C PHE A 173 -7.20 -15.59 -2.06
N PHE A 174 -6.18 -15.08 -2.77
CA PHE A 174 -6.04 -15.18 -4.23
C PHE A 174 -4.85 -16.01 -4.68
N LEU A 175 -3.81 -16.11 -3.86
CA LEU A 175 -2.56 -16.77 -4.20
C LEU A 175 -2.37 -18.05 -3.41
N ASP A 176 -1.60 -18.97 -3.96
CA ASP A 176 -1.24 -20.23 -3.30
C ASP A 176 0.06 -20.12 -2.53
N GLN A 177 1.10 -19.55 -3.13
CA GLN A 177 2.42 -19.40 -2.52
C GLN A 177 3.21 -18.27 -3.19
N GLY A 178 4.32 -17.90 -2.61
CA GLY A 178 5.31 -17.01 -3.21
C GLY A 178 5.80 -15.91 -2.30
N LEU A 179 6.83 -15.21 -2.76
CA LEU A 179 7.28 -13.93 -2.21
C LEU A 179 6.26 -12.86 -2.60
N LEU A 180 5.72 -12.13 -1.63
CA LEU A 180 4.72 -11.09 -1.87
C LEU A 180 5.34 -9.71 -2.02
N ALA A 181 6.31 -9.39 -1.16
CA ALA A 181 7.01 -8.11 -1.20
C ALA A 181 8.30 -8.17 -0.38
N THR A 182 9.24 -7.28 -0.71
CA THR A 182 10.46 -7.05 0.05
C THR A 182 10.49 -5.61 0.53
N LEU A 183 10.72 -5.38 1.82
CA LEU A 183 10.91 -4.06 2.41
C LEU A 183 12.35 -3.90 2.86
N LYS A 184 12.94 -2.73 2.58
CA LYS A 184 14.26 -2.35 3.06
C LYS A 184 14.14 -1.21 4.03
N PHE A 185 14.64 -1.40 5.24
CA PHE A 185 14.69 -0.40 6.30
C PHE A 185 16.13 0.00 6.59
N ARG A 186 16.32 1.22 7.04
CA ARG A 186 17.59 1.60 7.64
C ARG A 186 17.78 0.85 8.97
N HIS A 187 19.01 0.38 9.21
CA HIS A 187 19.43 -0.23 10.45
C HIS A 187 20.78 0.35 10.88
N GLU A 188 21.11 0.31 12.18
CA GLU A 188 22.37 0.82 12.71
C GLU A 188 23.56 0.14 12.04
N GLU A 189 23.51 -1.17 11.88
CA GLU A 189 24.55 -1.98 11.27
C GLU A 189 24.49 -2.05 9.74
N GLY A 190 23.50 -1.42 9.08
CA GLY A 190 23.36 -1.49 7.63
C GLY A 190 21.94 -1.37 7.13
N VAL A 191 21.42 -2.43 6.50
CA VAL A 191 20.04 -2.47 5.96
C VAL A 191 19.33 -3.68 6.54
N LYS A 192 18.16 -3.44 7.14
CA LYS A 192 17.23 -4.51 7.51
C LYS A 192 16.32 -4.80 6.32
N ILE A 193 16.26 -6.06 5.91
CA ILE A 193 15.39 -6.55 4.85
C ILE A 193 14.29 -7.38 5.49
N ARG A 194 13.04 -7.00 5.23
CA ARG A 194 11.84 -7.77 5.57
C ARG A 194 11.22 -8.31 4.32
N GLN A 195 10.83 -9.58 4.32
CA GLN A 195 10.13 -10.21 3.22
C GLN A 195 8.84 -10.86 3.71
N TYR A 196 7.78 -10.70 2.91
CA TYR A 196 6.47 -11.30 3.13
C TYR A 196 6.31 -12.49 2.21
N PHE A 197 5.89 -13.63 2.76
CA PHE A 197 5.73 -14.88 2.02
C PHE A 197 4.39 -15.55 2.30
N LEU A 198 3.94 -16.32 1.30
CA LEU A 198 2.92 -17.35 1.44
C LEU A 198 3.51 -18.72 1.12
N ASN A 199 3.05 -19.75 1.85
CA ASN A 199 3.16 -21.14 1.49
C ASN A 199 1.81 -21.84 1.73
N GLU A 200 1.74 -23.17 1.58
CA GLU A 200 0.50 -23.94 1.71
C GLU A 200 -0.21 -23.71 3.07
N ASP A 201 0.54 -23.58 4.16
CA ASP A 201 0.01 -23.55 5.52
C ASP A 201 0.05 -22.17 6.18
N GLN A 202 0.95 -21.29 5.73
CA GLN A 202 1.33 -20.10 6.49
C GLN A 202 1.43 -18.85 5.62
N PHE A 203 1.11 -17.73 6.24
CA PHE A 203 1.59 -16.41 5.89
C PHE A 203 2.71 -16.06 6.86
N PHE A 204 3.88 -15.62 6.38
CA PHE A 204 5.01 -15.39 7.27
C PHE A 204 5.94 -14.28 6.78
N LEU A 205 6.70 -13.75 7.73
CA LEU A 205 7.67 -12.70 7.51
C LEU A 205 9.05 -13.19 7.94
N THR A 206 10.05 -12.90 7.12
CA THR A 206 11.46 -13.07 7.47
C THR A 206 12.12 -11.72 7.59
N ASP A 207 12.98 -11.55 8.58
CA ASP A 207 13.78 -10.36 8.78
C ASP A 207 15.27 -10.72 8.75
N GLU A 208 16.06 -10.00 7.96
CA GLU A 208 17.50 -10.12 7.89
C GLU A 208 18.16 -8.75 8.02
N VAL A 209 19.28 -8.66 8.73
CA VAL A 209 20.12 -7.46 8.77
C VAL A 209 21.38 -7.73 7.96
N HIS A 210 21.58 -6.92 6.92
CA HIS A 210 22.72 -6.97 6.02
C HIS A 210 23.68 -5.84 6.34
N GLY A 211 24.91 -6.16 6.73
CA GLY A 211 25.95 -5.18 7.07
C GLY A 211 26.72 -5.54 8.34
N GLY A 212 27.16 -4.52 9.08
CA GLY A 212 28.01 -4.66 10.25
C GLY A 212 29.48 -4.79 9.91
N SER A 213 30.32 -4.89 10.96
CA SER A 213 31.79 -4.91 10.85
C SER A 213 32.34 -6.08 10.03
N SER A 214 31.55 -7.13 9.80
CA SER A 214 31.92 -8.34 9.05
C SER A 214 31.27 -8.45 7.67
N ASN A 215 30.49 -7.44 7.21
CA ASN A 215 29.65 -7.55 6.02
C ASN A 215 28.77 -8.83 6.01
N GLY A 216 28.36 -9.29 7.18
CA GLY A 216 27.57 -10.50 7.35
C GLY A 216 26.08 -10.29 7.17
N ILE A 217 25.35 -11.41 7.18
CA ILE A 217 23.89 -11.44 7.22
C ILE A 217 23.47 -12.03 8.56
N THR A 218 22.71 -11.27 9.34
CA THR A 218 22.10 -11.74 10.58
C THR A 218 20.61 -12.00 10.34
N LYS A 219 20.20 -13.27 10.49
CA LYS A 219 18.78 -13.65 10.42
C LYS A 219 18.11 -13.41 11.77
N LEU A 220 16.94 -12.79 11.73
CA LEU A 220 16.09 -12.59 12.90
C LEU A 220 14.99 -13.68 12.95
N PRO A 221 14.32 -13.85 14.10
CA PRO A 221 13.20 -14.78 14.21
C PRO A 221 12.14 -14.50 13.15
N THR A 222 11.55 -15.58 12.61
CA THR A 222 10.48 -15.52 11.62
C THR A 222 9.14 -15.36 12.32
N ASP A 223 8.34 -14.38 11.90
CA ASP A 223 6.96 -14.24 12.36
C ASP A 223 6.05 -15.12 11.51
N LEU A 224 5.36 -16.06 12.16
CA LEU A 224 4.48 -17.05 11.52
C LEU A 224 3.01 -16.74 11.86
N TYR A 225 2.16 -16.71 10.83
CA TYR A 225 0.73 -16.51 10.97
C TYR A 225 -0.02 -17.65 10.26
N LYS A 226 -1.18 -18.01 10.79
CA LYS A 226 -2.06 -18.96 10.12
C LYS A 226 -2.56 -18.33 8.81
N ARG A 227 -2.37 -19.03 7.70
CA ARG A 227 -2.87 -18.60 6.40
C ARG A 227 -4.40 -18.56 6.37
N ARG A 228 -4.95 -17.58 5.67
CA ARG A 228 -6.36 -17.52 5.29
C ARG A 228 -6.65 -18.51 4.16
N ALA A 229 -7.87 -19.08 4.14
CA ALA A 229 -8.25 -20.01 3.08
C ALA A 229 -8.24 -19.34 1.69
N PRO A 230 -7.57 -19.91 0.67
CA PRO A 230 -7.41 -19.31 -0.65
C PRO A 230 -8.66 -19.50 -1.52
N LEU A 231 -9.81 -19.00 -1.08
CA LEU A 231 -11.12 -19.23 -1.69
C LEU A 231 -11.26 -18.70 -3.12
N LEU A 232 -10.39 -17.77 -3.52
CA LEU A 232 -10.39 -17.17 -4.86
C LEU A 232 -9.17 -17.58 -5.69
N PHE A 233 -8.33 -18.48 -5.18
CA PHE A 233 -7.16 -19.00 -5.91
C PHE A 233 -7.58 -19.69 -7.21
N GLY A 234 -6.79 -19.43 -8.26
CA GLY A 234 -7.00 -20.05 -9.58
C GLY A 234 -8.15 -19.46 -10.41
N LYS A 235 -8.94 -18.53 -9.84
CA LYS A 235 -10.00 -17.86 -10.59
C LYS A 235 -9.43 -16.71 -11.44
N PRO A 236 -9.97 -16.48 -12.67
CA PRO A 236 -9.68 -15.26 -13.42
C PRO A 236 -9.97 -14.01 -12.58
N LEU A 237 -9.05 -13.04 -12.61
CA LEU A 237 -9.06 -11.85 -11.81
C LEU A 237 -8.89 -10.60 -12.68
N VAL A 238 -9.83 -9.68 -12.63
CA VAL A 238 -9.67 -8.34 -13.17
C VAL A 238 -9.52 -7.35 -12.02
N ILE A 239 -8.43 -6.58 -12.06
CA ILE A 239 -8.14 -5.54 -11.04
C ILE A 239 -8.50 -4.18 -11.61
N LEU A 240 -9.38 -3.44 -10.92
CA LEU A 240 -9.68 -2.05 -11.21
C LEU A 240 -8.76 -1.13 -10.41
N LEU A 241 -8.09 -0.24 -11.11
CA LEU A 241 -7.14 0.71 -10.53
C LEU A 241 -7.28 2.12 -11.12
N ASN A 242 -6.73 3.12 -10.46
CA ASN A 242 -6.60 4.49 -10.96
C ASN A 242 -5.43 5.22 -10.30
N ARG A 243 -5.20 6.50 -10.66
CA ARG A 243 -4.11 7.34 -10.13
C ARG A 243 -4.09 7.49 -8.60
N ARG A 244 -5.20 7.21 -7.90
CA ARG A 244 -5.29 7.24 -6.43
C ARG A 244 -5.05 5.89 -5.78
N THR A 245 -4.88 4.83 -6.56
CA THR A 245 -4.42 3.52 -6.08
C THR A 245 -2.94 3.64 -5.75
N ALA A 246 -2.56 3.43 -4.46
CA ALA A 246 -1.21 3.75 -4.00
C ALA A 246 -0.69 2.79 -2.92
N SER A 247 0.66 2.73 -2.74
CA SER A 247 1.33 2.13 -1.59
C SER A 247 0.94 0.65 -1.38
N ALA A 248 0.37 0.28 -0.21
CA ALA A 248 -0.03 -1.10 0.10
C ALA A 248 -0.99 -1.72 -0.93
N SER A 249 -1.81 -0.91 -1.63
CA SER A 249 -2.64 -1.37 -2.74
C SER A 249 -1.81 -1.74 -3.96
N GLU A 250 -0.78 -0.94 -4.28
CA GLU A 250 0.16 -1.25 -5.37
C GLU A 250 0.99 -2.49 -5.03
N MET A 251 1.39 -2.64 -3.76
CA MET A 251 2.08 -3.82 -3.26
C MET A 251 1.23 -5.08 -3.46
N MET A 252 -0.08 -5.04 -3.13
CA MET A 252 -1.02 -6.12 -3.39
C MET A 252 -1.14 -6.41 -4.89
N ILE A 253 -1.28 -5.40 -5.75
CA ILE A 253 -1.37 -5.59 -7.21
C ILE A 253 -0.11 -6.29 -7.73
N CYS A 254 1.09 -5.81 -7.35
CA CYS A 254 2.35 -6.45 -7.76
C CYS A 254 2.41 -7.92 -7.32
N ALA A 255 2.02 -8.22 -6.07
CA ALA A 255 1.99 -9.59 -5.56
C ALA A 255 1.03 -10.48 -6.37
N LEU A 256 -0.18 -10.00 -6.67
CA LEU A 256 -1.19 -10.73 -7.44
C LEU A 256 -0.80 -10.94 -8.89
N VAL A 257 -0.19 -9.94 -9.54
CA VAL A 257 0.25 -10.03 -10.94
C VAL A 257 1.45 -10.97 -11.09
N GLN A 258 2.43 -10.86 -10.19
CA GLN A 258 3.70 -11.60 -10.33
C GLN A 258 3.66 -13.03 -9.78
N ASN A 259 2.77 -13.33 -8.81
CA ASN A 259 2.57 -14.69 -8.29
C ASN A 259 1.29 -15.36 -8.82
N GLY A 260 0.44 -14.62 -9.52
CA GLY A 260 -0.80 -15.13 -10.09
C GLY A 260 -0.52 -16.13 -11.24
N ILE A 261 -1.53 -16.92 -11.57
CA ILE A 261 -1.45 -17.81 -12.73
C ILE A 261 -1.38 -16.96 -14.00
N ALA A 262 -0.38 -17.20 -14.83
CA ALA A 262 -0.16 -16.46 -16.07
C ALA A 262 -1.43 -16.44 -16.95
N GLY A 263 -1.79 -15.24 -17.44
CA GLY A 263 -2.99 -15.01 -18.25
C GLY A 263 -4.31 -15.00 -17.47
N ARG A 264 -4.26 -15.12 -16.13
CA ARG A 264 -5.46 -15.06 -15.27
C ARG A 264 -5.63 -13.79 -14.48
N VAL A 265 -4.71 -12.85 -14.60
CA VAL A 265 -4.83 -11.51 -13.99
C VAL A 265 -4.80 -10.48 -15.11
N HIS A 266 -5.73 -9.53 -15.10
CA HIS A 266 -5.82 -8.44 -16.06
C HIS A 266 -6.15 -7.14 -15.33
N MET A 267 -5.55 -6.02 -15.76
CA MET A 267 -5.72 -4.72 -15.12
C MET A 267 -6.49 -3.75 -16.00
N VAL A 268 -7.53 -3.15 -15.44
CA VAL A 268 -8.38 -2.14 -16.09
C VAL A 268 -8.36 -0.85 -15.28
N GLY A 269 -8.17 0.30 -15.91
CA GLY A 269 -8.11 1.55 -15.16
C GLY A 269 -8.19 2.78 -16.05
N SER A 270 -8.41 3.94 -15.41
CA SER A 270 -8.45 5.24 -16.09
C SER A 270 -7.08 5.87 -16.24
N ALA A 271 -6.13 5.44 -15.44
CA ALA A 271 -4.75 5.93 -15.44
C ALA A 271 -3.86 4.95 -14.66
N ALA A 272 -2.55 5.11 -14.81
CA ALA A 272 -1.55 4.48 -13.96
C ALA A 272 -1.75 4.82 -12.48
N THR A 273 -1.31 3.92 -11.60
CA THR A 273 -1.31 4.11 -10.14
C THR A 273 -0.40 5.24 -9.68
N ALA A 274 -0.29 5.48 -8.38
CA ALA A 274 0.52 6.57 -7.84
C ALA A 274 2.04 6.39 -8.03
N GLY A 275 2.54 5.14 -8.00
CA GLY A 275 3.98 4.86 -8.01
C GLY A 275 4.61 5.13 -6.65
N LYS A 276 3.98 4.66 -5.54
CA LYS A 276 4.41 4.92 -4.17
C LYS A 276 5.09 3.70 -3.55
N GLY A 277 6.37 3.51 -3.88
CA GLY A 277 7.25 2.44 -3.38
C GLY A 277 7.92 2.73 -2.04
N ILE A 278 7.36 3.66 -1.24
CA ILE A 278 7.86 4.06 0.07
C ILE A 278 6.85 3.77 1.16
N GLY A 279 7.34 3.46 2.37
CA GLY A 279 6.52 3.24 3.55
C GLY A 279 6.87 4.21 4.68
N GLN A 280 5.83 4.72 5.37
CA GLN A 280 5.95 5.64 6.49
C GLN A 280 5.62 4.96 7.80
N ALA A 281 6.07 5.56 8.91
CA ALA A 281 5.58 5.28 10.25
C ALA A 281 5.27 6.58 10.96
N ASP A 282 4.21 6.54 11.77
CA ASP A 282 3.81 7.65 12.62
C ASP A 282 4.44 7.46 14.01
N TYR A 283 4.95 8.55 14.56
CA TYR A 283 5.58 8.62 15.87
C TYR A 283 4.89 9.66 16.73
N GLU A 284 4.74 9.36 18.00
CA GLU A 284 4.23 10.30 18.99
C GLU A 284 5.37 10.67 19.95
N LEU A 285 5.58 11.96 20.12
CA LEU A 285 6.51 12.53 21.07
C LEU A 285 5.74 13.32 22.15
N PHE A 286 6.32 13.38 23.36
CA PHE A 286 5.77 14.16 24.47
C PHE A 286 4.30 13.84 24.77
N GLU A 287 4.02 12.54 24.99
CA GLU A 287 2.66 12.04 25.33
C GLU A 287 1.61 12.39 24.26
N GLY A 288 2.01 12.36 22.98
CA GLY A 288 1.11 12.63 21.85
C GLY A 288 0.91 14.09 21.49
N LYS A 289 1.60 15.03 22.14
CA LYS A 289 1.55 16.47 21.78
C LYS A 289 2.08 16.73 20.38
N VAL A 290 3.08 15.97 19.95
CA VAL A 290 3.65 16.05 18.60
C VAL A 290 3.58 14.69 17.93
N LYS A 291 3.00 14.68 16.74
CA LYS A 291 2.94 13.51 15.88
C LYS A 291 3.78 13.76 14.63
N LEU A 292 4.66 12.83 14.33
CA LEU A 292 5.52 12.88 13.15
C LEU A 292 5.25 11.67 12.27
N ARG A 293 5.13 11.91 10.98
CA ARG A 293 5.19 10.87 9.95
C ARG A 293 6.58 10.89 9.33
N VAL A 294 7.24 9.75 9.27
CA VAL A 294 8.60 9.64 8.75
C VAL A 294 8.67 8.52 7.71
N THR A 295 9.28 8.77 6.56
CA THR A 295 9.60 7.73 5.57
C THR A 295 10.65 6.78 6.12
N ARG A 296 10.25 5.51 6.32
CA ARG A 296 11.00 4.48 7.04
C ARG A 296 11.60 3.40 6.16
N CYS A 297 10.99 3.15 5.01
CA CYS A 297 11.43 2.06 4.15
C CYS A 297 11.12 2.35 2.68
N HIS A 298 11.87 1.66 1.81
CA HIS A 298 11.45 1.37 0.45
C HIS A 298 10.88 -0.05 0.41
N TRP A 299 9.83 -0.26 -0.40
CA TRP A 299 9.33 -1.58 -0.69
C TRP A 299 9.49 -1.91 -2.17
N PHE A 300 9.62 -3.19 -2.45
CA PHE A 300 9.88 -3.74 -3.77
C PHE A 300 8.86 -4.82 -4.07
N ALA A 301 8.42 -4.89 -5.32
CA ALA A 301 7.60 -5.97 -5.85
C ALA A 301 8.32 -7.33 -5.72
N PRO A 302 7.64 -8.48 -5.86
CA PRO A 302 8.27 -9.80 -5.83
C PRO A 302 9.44 -9.95 -6.80
N GLY A 303 9.36 -9.36 -7.99
CA GLY A 303 10.43 -9.33 -9.00
C GLY A 303 11.61 -8.41 -8.66
N GLY A 304 11.50 -7.60 -7.62
CA GLY A 304 12.56 -6.69 -7.17
C GLY A 304 12.41 -5.25 -7.69
N GLU A 305 11.37 -4.92 -8.42
CA GLU A 305 11.10 -3.58 -8.93
C GLU A 305 10.68 -2.64 -7.80
N TRP A 306 11.23 -1.43 -7.79
CA TRP A 306 10.81 -0.35 -6.92
C TRP A 306 9.86 0.60 -7.65
N LEU A 307 8.74 0.94 -7.04
CA LEU A 307 7.73 1.79 -7.67
C LEU A 307 8.03 3.30 -7.56
N GLY A 308 9.11 3.67 -6.88
CA GLY A 308 9.50 5.07 -6.73
C GLY A 308 8.90 5.74 -5.48
N ASP A 309 8.99 7.05 -5.44
CA ASP A 309 8.56 7.89 -4.33
C ASP A 309 7.44 8.87 -4.71
N CYS A 310 6.49 8.42 -5.55
CA CYS A 310 5.43 9.21 -6.18
C CYS A 310 5.96 10.35 -7.08
N GLY A 311 7.17 10.22 -7.62
CA GLY A 311 7.74 11.20 -8.52
C GLY A 311 8.46 12.36 -7.83
N GLN A 312 8.81 12.24 -6.53
CA GLN A 312 9.74 13.19 -5.92
C GLN A 312 11.12 13.09 -6.56
N THR A 313 11.59 11.85 -6.79
CA THR A 313 12.80 11.53 -7.57
C THR A 313 12.52 10.54 -8.68
N GLU A 314 11.66 9.55 -8.45
CA GLU A 314 11.36 8.45 -9.37
C GLU A 314 9.89 8.03 -9.26
N ARG A 315 9.29 7.66 -10.40
CA ARG A 315 7.92 7.14 -10.46
C ARG A 315 7.82 5.99 -11.47
N ASN A 316 7.61 4.78 -10.96
CA ASN A 316 7.40 3.55 -11.74
C ASN A 316 5.99 3.02 -11.42
N ALA A 317 4.97 3.72 -11.92
CA ALA A 317 3.58 3.39 -11.64
C ALA A 317 3.15 2.11 -12.38
N ILE A 318 2.14 1.44 -11.85
CA ILE A 318 1.52 0.29 -12.49
C ILE A 318 0.52 0.81 -13.53
N GLU A 319 0.77 0.48 -14.81
CA GLU A 319 -0.11 0.85 -15.91
C GLU A 319 -1.25 -0.20 -16.06
N PRO A 320 -2.51 0.23 -16.28
CA PRO A 320 -3.56 -0.70 -16.67
C PRO A 320 -3.33 -1.23 -18.09
N GLU A 321 -3.67 -2.49 -18.33
CA GLU A 321 -3.59 -3.13 -19.65
C GLU A 321 -4.75 -2.64 -20.56
N THR A 322 -5.89 -2.34 -19.95
CA THR A 322 -7.04 -1.73 -20.64
C THR A 322 -7.37 -0.38 -20.03
N LEU A 323 -7.24 0.68 -20.85
CA LEU A 323 -7.61 2.04 -20.47
C LEU A 323 -9.10 2.28 -20.63
N VAL A 324 -9.69 3.01 -19.69
CA VAL A 324 -11.11 3.43 -19.71
C VAL A 324 -11.22 4.92 -19.42
N ASP A 325 -12.26 5.56 -19.92
CA ASP A 325 -12.54 6.95 -19.63
C ASP A 325 -13.18 7.09 -18.22
N GLY A 326 -12.66 8.01 -17.41
CA GLY A 326 -13.21 8.40 -16.11
C GLY A 326 -12.82 7.50 -14.93
N ASP A 327 -12.56 8.15 -13.80
CA ASP A 327 -11.97 7.55 -12.59
C ASP A 327 -12.92 6.65 -11.79
N THR A 328 -14.23 6.91 -11.82
CA THR A 328 -15.20 6.30 -10.89
C THR A 328 -16.48 5.79 -11.54
N GLY A 329 -16.61 5.95 -12.85
CA GLY A 329 -17.83 5.64 -13.59
C GLY A 329 -18.17 4.14 -13.66
N PRO A 330 -19.44 3.80 -13.99
CA PRO A 330 -19.89 2.44 -14.24
C PRO A 330 -19.23 1.82 -15.48
N GLU A 331 -18.68 2.64 -16.38
CA GLU A 331 -18.01 2.17 -17.60
C GLU A 331 -16.81 1.27 -17.29
N ALA A 332 -15.97 1.64 -16.32
CA ALA A 332 -14.85 0.81 -15.90
C ALA A 332 -15.31 -0.58 -15.40
N LEU A 333 -16.41 -0.64 -14.65
CA LEU A 333 -16.99 -1.91 -14.20
C LEU A 333 -17.51 -2.75 -15.37
N LYS A 334 -18.12 -2.12 -16.37
CA LYS A 334 -18.60 -2.81 -17.55
C LYS A 334 -17.42 -3.39 -18.35
N VAL A 335 -16.39 -2.59 -18.61
CA VAL A 335 -15.17 -3.05 -19.29
C VAL A 335 -14.51 -4.19 -18.51
N ALA A 336 -14.37 -4.06 -17.19
CA ALA A 336 -13.82 -5.12 -16.35
C ALA A 336 -14.63 -6.43 -16.43
N ALA A 337 -15.97 -6.33 -16.45
CA ALA A 337 -16.84 -7.50 -16.61
C ALA A 337 -16.70 -8.12 -18.00
N ASP A 338 -16.52 -7.33 -19.04
CA ASP A 338 -16.33 -7.82 -20.42
C ASP A 338 -14.95 -8.50 -20.58
N GLU A 339 -13.87 -7.93 -20.02
CA GLU A 339 -12.56 -8.58 -19.98
C GLU A 339 -12.60 -9.90 -19.20
N LEU A 340 -13.26 -9.90 -18.04
CA LEU A 340 -13.40 -11.12 -17.24
C LEU A 340 -14.15 -12.23 -18.00
N ARG A 341 -15.22 -11.89 -18.76
CA ARG A 341 -15.96 -12.85 -19.60
C ARG A 341 -15.07 -13.43 -20.70
N LYS A 342 -14.23 -12.61 -21.35
CA LYS A 342 -13.27 -13.09 -22.36
C LYS A 342 -12.31 -14.10 -21.74
N MET A 343 -11.79 -13.82 -20.54
CA MET A 343 -10.89 -14.73 -19.82
C MET A 343 -11.59 -16.06 -19.47
N LEU A 344 -12.85 -16.01 -19.03
CA LEU A 344 -13.64 -17.21 -18.73
C LEU A 344 -13.86 -18.07 -19.98
N CYS A 345 -14.29 -17.48 -21.11
CA CYS A 345 -14.45 -18.20 -22.37
C CYS A 345 -13.15 -18.82 -22.90
N ALA A 346 -12.01 -18.12 -22.75
CA ALA A 346 -10.71 -18.66 -23.16
C ALA A 346 -10.30 -19.88 -22.34
N ASN A 347 -10.64 -19.91 -21.04
CA ASN A 347 -10.37 -21.07 -20.19
C ASN A 347 -11.22 -22.30 -20.54
N GLU A 348 -12.48 -22.11 -20.90
CA GLU A 348 -13.37 -23.19 -21.37
C GLU A 348 -12.84 -23.82 -22.67
N ALA A 349 -12.37 -22.99 -23.61
CA ALA A 349 -11.81 -23.45 -24.88
C ALA A 349 -10.50 -24.21 -24.74
N SER A 350 -9.71 -23.93 -23.72
CA SER A 350 -8.44 -24.62 -23.42
C SER A 350 -8.59 -25.89 -22.58
N GLY A 351 -9.71 -26.04 -21.86
CA GLY A 351 -10.03 -27.19 -21.00
C GLY A 351 -10.56 -28.43 -21.74
N ASP A 352 -11.00 -28.27 -22.99
CA ASP A 352 -11.67 -29.36 -23.74
C ASP A 352 -10.71 -30.24 -24.58
N THR A 353 -9.38 -30.08 -24.45
CA THR A 353 -8.38 -30.83 -25.21
C THR A 353 -7.62 -31.92 -24.42
N SER A 354 -8.06 -32.25 -23.19
CA SER A 354 -7.35 -33.26 -22.37
C SER A 354 -8.22 -34.42 -21.86
N SER A 355 -9.11 -34.94 -22.72
CA SER A 355 -9.78 -36.21 -22.46
C SER A 355 -9.65 -37.14 -23.68
N ASP A 356 -8.45 -37.65 -23.93
CA ASP A 356 -8.26 -38.98 -24.60
C ASP A 356 -6.76 -39.29 -24.66
N ALA A 357 -6.26 -40.11 -23.69
CA ALA A 357 -5.30 -41.16 -23.93
C ALA A 357 -5.08 -41.99 -22.65
N PRO A 358 -5.19 -43.31 -22.71
CA PRO A 358 -4.88 -44.19 -21.59
C PRO A 358 -3.40 -44.54 -21.55
N GLY A 359 -2.83 -44.45 -20.36
CA GLY A 359 -1.80 -45.35 -19.89
C GLY A 359 -0.44 -45.38 -20.57
N SER A 360 0.53 -44.75 -19.95
CA SER A 360 1.84 -45.40 -19.71
C SER A 360 2.56 -44.61 -18.60
N ALA A 361 2.92 -45.30 -17.54
CA ALA A 361 3.76 -44.76 -16.46
C ALA A 361 5.16 -44.45 -17.01
N PRO A 362 5.79 -43.35 -16.66
CA PRO A 362 7.23 -43.22 -16.75
C PRO A 362 7.86 -43.44 -15.36
N THR A 363 8.86 -44.26 -15.43
CA THR A 363 9.89 -44.59 -14.46
C THR A 363 10.59 -43.36 -13.87
N ASP A 364 10.93 -43.49 -12.58
CA ASP A 364 11.79 -42.65 -11.79
C ASP A 364 12.96 -42.00 -12.52
N SER A 365 13.10 -40.71 -12.36
CA SER A 365 14.41 -40.04 -12.38
C SER A 365 14.42 -38.95 -11.29
N HIS A 366 15.08 -39.29 -10.19
CA HIS A 366 15.50 -38.35 -9.15
C HIS A 366 16.32 -37.21 -9.76
N SER A 367 15.88 -36.00 -9.59
CA SER A 367 16.73 -34.81 -9.65
C SER A 367 16.67 -34.11 -8.30
N ALA A 368 17.82 -34.17 -7.63
CA ALA A 368 18.05 -33.69 -6.29
C ALA A 368 17.95 -32.15 -6.22
N ALA A 369 17.22 -31.64 -5.21
CA ALA A 369 17.31 -30.30 -4.74
C ALA A 369 18.68 -30.02 -4.10
N PRO A 370 19.27 -28.81 -4.22
CA PRO A 370 20.53 -28.52 -3.57
C PRO A 370 20.34 -28.42 -2.06
N ALA A 371 21.13 -29.21 -1.33
CA ALA A 371 21.24 -29.18 0.11
C ALA A 371 21.81 -27.83 0.58
N ILE A 372 21.13 -27.20 1.53
CA ILE A 372 21.67 -26.10 2.32
C ILE A 372 22.62 -26.76 3.32
N ALA A 373 23.92 -26.53 3.15
CA ALA A 373 24.96 -26.92 4.11
C ALA A 373 24.95 -25.95 5.30
N ASN A 374 25.14 -26.52 6.48
CA ASN A 374 25.29 -25.89 7.80
C ASN A 374 26.25 -24.70 7.86
#